data_f42347a143d889bb65cb9412fc97b71d
#
_entry.id   f42347a143d889bb65cb9412fc97b71d
#
_cell.length_a   1.000
_cell.length_b   1.000
_cell.length_c   1.000
_cell.angle_alpha   90.00
_cell.angle_beta   90.00
_cell.angle_gamma   90.00
#
_symmetry.space_group_name_H-M   'P 1'
#
loop_
_entity.id
_entity.type
_entity.pdbx_description
1 polymer ?
#
loop_
_entity_poly.entity_id
_entity_poly.type
_entity_poly.pdbx_seq_one_letter_code
_entity_poly.pdbx_strand_id
1 'polypeptide(L)'
;LVGFSGIWNGHGKKAKTAARALYAGVAEAALDTGLYAQGAAIDTFEGRAGMVTAHAALVIGRLRRIGSPQARKTAESLNHLVLDGFDAAFRELGVGDSSIARKVRKLAEVHYGIGKTLSVALDQPAPGRTAALIDTIQRNGLTQPGQESRLAEYLLQNQAALDATTDDSILAGNFDWSTLGQD
;
A
#
# COMPACT_ATOMS: atom_id res chain seq x y z
N LEU A 1 -33.28 -8.92 -26.77
CA LEU A 1 -31.97 -9.31 -26.19
C LEU A 1 -31.11 -8.04 -26.06
N VAL A 2 -31.20 -7.34 -24.93
CA VAL A 2 -30.42 -6.14 -24.67
C VAL A 2 -29.13 -6.57 -23.96
N GLY A 3 -27.99 -6.18 -24.56
CA GLY A 3 -26.67 -6.69 -24.29
C GLY A 3 -26.15 -6.49 -22.87
N PHE A 4 -25.81 -7.56 -22.23
CA PHE A 4 -25.09 -7.64 -20.95
C PHE A 4 -23.60 -7.24 -21.02
N SER A 5 -23.06 -6.94 -22.22
CA SER A 5 -21.64 -6.67 -22.45
C SER A 5 -21.18 -5.23 -22.09
N GLY A 6 -22.10 -4.27 -22.07
CA GLY A 6 -21.76 -2.85 -21.80
C GLY A 6 -21.43 -2.55 -20.33
N ILE A 7 -22.03 -3.26 -19.39
CA ILE A 7 -21.86 -3.04 -17.95
C ILE A 7 -20.50 -3.57 -17.48
N TRP A 8 -20.00 -4.65 -18.05
CA TRP A 8 -18.72 -5.27 -17.69
C TRP A 8 -17.50 -4.43 -18.08
N ASN A 9 -17.55 -3.76 -19.23
CA ASN A 9 -16.48 -2.86 -19.69
C ASN A 9 -16.39 -1.57 -18.86
N GLY A 10 -17.51 -1.05 -18.37
CA GLY A 10 -17.55 0.16 -17.53
C GLY A 10 -16.87 -0.02 -16.18
N HIS A 11 -17.06 -1.15 -15.50
CA HIS A 11 -16.44 -1.43 -14.21
C HIS A 11 -14.92 -1.61 -14.31
N GLY A 12 -14.41 -2.20 -15.37
CA GLY A 12 -12.98 -2.37 -15.59
C GLY A 12 -12.24 -1.02 -15.77
N LYS A 13 -12.84 -0.10 -16.54
CA LYS A 13 -12.27 1.23 -16.76
C LYS A 13 -12.28 2.06 -15.46
N LYS A 14 -13.40 2.07 -14.74
CA LYS A 14 -13.53 2.76 -13.44
C LYS A 14 -12.52 2.22 -12.42
N ALA A 15 -12.39 0.89 -12.30
CA ALA A 15 -11.44 0.27 -11.40
C ALA A 15 -9.98 0.66 -11.69
N LYS A 16 -9.58 0.69 -12.97
CA LYS A 16 -8.23 1.13 -13.37
C LYS A 16 -7.98 2.61 -13.07
N THR A 17 -8.99 3.48 -13.27
CA THR A 17 -8.87 4.91 -12.96
C THR A 17 -8.72 5.11 -11.45
N ALA A 18 -9.58 4.48 -10.64
CA ALA A 18 -9.48 4.51 -9.18
C ALA A 18 -8.13 3.98 -8.68
N ALA A 19 -7.66 2.85 -9.23
CA ALA A 19 -6.37 2.28 -8.84
C ALA A 19 -5.20 3.23 -9.13
N ARG A 20 -5.22 3.96 -10.24
CA ARG A 20 -4.17 4.96 -10.55
C ARG A 20 -4.19 6.12 -9.56
N ALA A 21 -5.36 6.64 -9.21
CA ALA A 21 -5.50 7.72 -8.24
C ALA A 21 -5.04 7.26 -6.84
N LEU A 22 -5.48 6.08 -6.39
CA LEU A 22 -5.05 5.49 -5.13
C LEU A 22 -3.54 5.20 -5.10
N TYR A 23 -2.96 4.72 -6.21
CA TYR A 23 -1.51 4.49 -6.31
C TYR A 23 -0.72 5.80 -6.21
N ALA A 24 -1.17 6.87 -6.84
CA ALA A 24 -0.52 8.17 -6.73
C ALA A 24 -0.49 8.65 -5.26
N GLY A 25 -1.61 8.54 -4.53
CA GLY A 25 -1.66 8.86 -3.11
C GLY A 25 -0.80 7.92 -2.25
N VAL A 26 -0.78 6.61 -2.56
CA VAL A 26 0.11 5.64 -1.90
C VAL A 26 1.57 6.02 -2.09
N ALA A 27 1.99 6.37 -3.30
CA ALA A 27 3.38 6.74 -3.59
C ALA A 27 3.77 8.05 -2.91
N GLU A 28 2.90 9.06 -2.95
CA GLU A 28 3.11 10.33 -2.27
C GLU A 28 3.25 10.16 -0.76
N ALA A 29 2.31 9.48 -0.10
CA ALA A 29 2.35 9.25 1.34
C ALA A 29 3.53 8.37 1.77
N ALA A 30 3.84 7.31 1.01
CA ALA A 30 4.94 6.40 1.32
C ALA A 30 6.32 7.06 1.16
N LEU A 31 6.44 8.08 0.31
CA LEU A 31 7.69 8.79 0.04
C LEU A 31 7.75 10.16 0.74
N ASP A 32 6.79 10.46 1.64
CA ASP A 32 6.83 11.67 2.46
C ASP A 32 8.13 11.73 3.26
N THR A 33 8.85 12.84 3.11
CA THR A 33 10.17 13.02 3.74
C THR A 33 10.12 12.99 5.26
N GLY A 34 8.99 13.33 5.87
CA GLY A 34 8.78 13.29 7.31
C GLY A 34 8.92 11.88 7.89
N LEU A 35 8.52 10.83 7.14
CA LEU A 35 8.68 9.43 7.57
C LEU A 35 10.16 9.07 7.78
N TYR A 36 11.03 9.53 6.87
CA TYR A 36 12.46 9.20 6.87
C TYR A 36 13.26 10.10 7.80
N ALA A 37 12.98 11.40 7.80
CA ALA A 37 13.66 12.37 8.64
C ALA A 37 13.48 12.08 10.14
N GLN A 38 12.34 11.51 10.52
CA GLN A 38 12.01 11.15 11.89
C GLN A 38 12.33 9.69 12.23
N GLY A 39 12.96 8.94 11.33
CA GLY A 39 13.36 7.55 11.51
C GLY A 39 12.20 6.53 11.53
N ALA A 40 10.96 6.98 11.27
CA ALA A 40 9.79 6.10 11.19
C ALA A 40 9.83 5.17 9.97
N ALA A 41 10.69 5.46 9.00
CA ALA A 41 11.02 4.58 7.87
C ALA A 41 12.53 4.59 7.62
N ILE A 42 13.06 3.51 7.03
CA ILE A 42 14.47 3.42 6.65
C ILE A 42 14.67 4.05 5.27
N ASP A 43 15.57 5.04 5.17
CA ASP A 43 15.85 5.73 3.91
C ASP A 43 16.85 4.94 3.04
N THR A 44 16.38 3.79 2.57
CA THR A 44 17.03 2.96 1.55
C THR A 44 16.03 2.64 0.46
N PHE A 45 16.48 2.10 -0.65
CA PHE A 45 15.57 1.65 -1.72
C PHE A 45 14.57 0.61 -1.21
N GLU A 46 15.04 -0.39 -0.47
CA GLU A 46 14.21 -1.43 0.13
C GLU A 46 13.26 -0.88 1.20
N GLY A 47 13.71 0.07 2.01
CA GLY A 47 12.87 0.75 3.01
C GLY A 47 11.75 1.55 2.36
N ARG A 48 12.04 2.32 1.30
CA ARG A 48 11.04 3.04 0.51
C ARG A 48 10.03 2.10 -0.14
N ALA A 49 10.50 0.98 -0.73
CA ALA A 49 9.62 -0.06 -1.27
C ALA A 49 8.75 -0.72 -0.18
N GLY A 50 9.30 -0.92 1.02
CA GLY A 50 8.58 -1.38 2.20
C GLY A 50 7.45 -0.43 2.61
N MET A 51 7.70 0.88 2.58
CA MET A 51 6.69 1.89 2.88
C MET A 51 5.59 1.95 1.82
N VAL A 52 5.93 1.88 0.52
CA VAL A 52 4.92 1.74 -0.56
C VAL A 52 4.07 0.48 -0.33
N THR A 53 4.69 -0.62 0.08
CA THR A 53 3.99 -1.87 0.40
C THR A 53 3.04 -1.70 1.58
N ALA A 54 3.46 -1.02 2.66
CA ALA A 54 2.64 -0.80 3.85
C ALA A 54 1.40 0.05 3.53
N HIS A 55 1.57 1.15 2.79
CA HIS A 55 0.45 1.99 2.37
C HIS A 55 -0.48 1.26 1.39
N ALA A 56 0.06 0.51 0.43
CA ALA A 56 -0.75 -0.32 -0.46
C ALA A 56 -1.56 -1.39 0.31
N ALA A 57 -0.98 -2.00 1.35
CA ALA A 57 -1.66 -2.99 2.18
C ALA A 57 -2.89 -2.39 2.91
N LEU A 58 -2.81 -1.14 3.39
CA LEU A 58 -3.95 -0.43 3.99
C LEU A 58 -5.09 -0.26 2.99
N VAL A 59 -4.79 0.25 1.78
CA VAL A 59 -5.80 0.47 0.73
C VAL A 59 -6.40 -0.85 0.25
N ILE A 60 -5.57 -1.86 -0.02
CA ILE A 60 -6.01 -3.19 -0.44
C ILE A 60 -6.90 -3.83 0.65
N GLY A 61 -6.53 -3.69 1.92
CA GLY A 61 -7.34 -4.12 3.05
C GLY A 61 -8.72 -3.46 3.06
N ARG A 62 -8.78 -2.14 2.84
CA ARG A 62 -10.06 -1.39 2.74
C ARG A 62 -10.90 -1.87 1.56
N LEU A 63 -10.31 -2.00 0.38
CA LEU A 63 -10.98 -2.51 -0.83
C LEU A 63 -11.52 -3.93 -0.63
N ARG A 64 -10.77 -4.79 0.08
CA ARG A 64 -11.21 -6.14 0.42
C ARG A 64 -12.45 -6.11 1.32
N ARG A 65 -12.52 -5.20 2.31
CA ARG A 65 -13.70 -5.02 3.17
C ARG A 65 -14.92 -4.50 2.42
N ILE A 66 -14.74 -3.62 1.42
CA ILE A 66 -15.83 -3.21 0.50
C ILE A 66 -16.38 -4.42 -0.27
N GLY A 67 -15.52 -5.34 -0.72
CA GLY A 67 -15.89 -6.64 -1.28
C GLY A 67 -16.63 -6.62 -2.61
N SER A 68 -16.92 -5.46 -3.21
CA SER A 68 -17.62 -5.34 -4.49
C SER A 68 -16.75 -5.83 -5.68
N PRO A 69 -17.34 -6.20 -6.83
CA PRO A 69 -16.57 -6.54 -8.02
C PRO A 69 -15.63 -5.44 -8.48
N GLN A 70 -16.04 -4.16 -8.35
CA GLN A 70 -15.19 -3.02 -8.66
C GLN A 70 -14.02 -2.93 -7.68
N ALA A 71 -14.26 -3.08 -6.36
CA ALA A 71 -13.22 -3.05 -5.34
C ALA A 71 -12.15 -4.11 -5.57
N ARG A 72 -12.55 -5.36 -5.89
CA ARG A 72 -11.60 -6.44 -6.21
C ARG A 72 -10.73 -6.09 -7.41
N LYS A 73 -11.31 -5.61 -8.51
CA LYS A 73 -10.56 -5.18 -9.69
C LYS A 73 -9.66 -3.98 -9.42
N THR A 74 -10.08 -3.07 -8.55
CA THR A 74 -9.27 -1.92 -8.13
C THR A 74 -8.06 -2.40 -7.33
N ALA A 75 -8.23 -3.32 -6.38
CA ALA A 75 -7.15 -3.90 -5.59
C ALA A 75 -6.13 -4.66 -6.47
N GLU A 76 -6.60 -5.47 -7.42
CA GLU A 76 -5.73 -6.16 -8.39
C GLU A 76 -4.93 -5.14 -9.22
N SER A 77 -5.60 -4.12 -9.75
CA SER A 77 -4.94 -3.08 -10.55
C SER A 77 -3.95 -2.25 -9.73
N LEU A 78 -4.27 -1.93 -8.48
CA LEU A 78 -3.36 -1.25 -7.56
C LEU A 78 -2.10 -2.07 -7.31
N ASN A 79 -2.25 -3.36 -7.04
CA ASN A 79 -1.12 -4.25 -6.82
C ASN A 79 -0.20 -4.35 -8.06
N HIS A 80 -0.76 -4.38 -9.27
CA HIS A 80 0.04 -4.30 -10.51
C HIS A 80 0.79 -2.99 -10.62
N LEU A 81 0.17 -1.85 -10.32
CA LEU A 81 0.82 -0.54 -10.37
C LEU A 81 1.99 -0.43 -9.38
N VAL A 82 1.90 -1.04 -8.20
CA VAL A 82 3.01 -1.12 -7.26
C VAL A 82 4.21 -1.87 -7.87
N LEU A 83 3.96 -3.01 -8.51
CA LEU A 83 5.02 -3.80 -9.15
C LEU A 83 5.63 -3.07 -10.36
N ASP A 84 4.81 -2.41 -11.17
CA ASP A 84 5.27 -1.56 -12.28
C ASP A 84 6.13 -0.39 -11.76
N GLY A 85 5.76 0.19 -10.62
CA GLY A 85 6.54 1.22 -9.95
C GLY A 85 7.92 0.72 -9.50
N PHE A 86 8.04 -0.51 -9.03
CA PHE A 86 9.33 -1.11 -8.69
C PHE A 86 10.20 -1.32 -9.93
N ASP A 87 9.62 -1.78 -11.05
CA ASP A 87 10.34 -1.90 -12.32
C ASP A 87 10.87 -0.53 -12.78
N ALA A 88 10.03 0.50 -12.76
CA ALA A 88 10.40 1.86 -13.13
C ALA A 88 11.56 2.39 -12.25
N ALA A 89 11.46 2.22 -10.92
CA ALA A 89 12.49 2.66 -9.98
C ALA A 89 13.84 1.98 -10.22
N PHE A 90 13.87 0.67 -10.53
CA PHE A 90 15.13 0.01 -10.90
C PHE A 90 15.73 0.54 -12.21
N ARG A 91 14.90 0.90 -13.19
CA ARG A 91 15.38 1.53 -14.45
C ARG A 91 15.99 2.90 -14.19
N GLU A 92 15.36 3.71 -13.35
CA GLU A 92 15.89 5.02 -12.95
C GLU A 92 17.25 4.90 -12.23
N LEU A 93 17.46 3.83 -11.45
CA LEU A 93 18.72 3.52 -10.80
C LEU A 93 19.79 2.97 -11.77
N GLY A 94 19.52 2.88 -13.07
CA GLY A 94 20.48 2.40 -14.08
C GLY A 94 20.72 0.90 -14.00
N VAL A 95 19.81 0.12 -13.42
CA VAL A 95 19.92 -1.34 -13.42
C VAL A 95 19.76 -1.87 -14.84
N GLY A 96 20.74 -2.62 -15.33
CA GLY A 96 20.73 -3.17 -16.69
C GLY A 96 19.59 -4.18 -16.91
N ASP A 97 19.02 -4.19 -18.11
CA ASP A 97 17.85 -4.99 -18.50
C ASP A 97 17.98 -6.48 -18.15
N SER A 98 19.16 -7.06 -18.28
CA SER A 98 19.41 -8.47 -17.96
C SER A 98 19.23 -8.83 -16.49
N SER A 99 19.28 -7.86 -15.58
CA SER A 99 19.15 -8.06 -14.13
C SER A 99 17.84 -7.54 -13.56
N ILE A 100 17.14 -6.64 -14.26
CA ILE A 100 15.88 -6.02 -13.79
C ILE A 100 14.82 -7.08 -13.44
N ALA A 101 14.54 -8.01 -14.36
CA ALA A 101 13.51 -9.02 -14.15
C ALA A 101 13.73 -9.85 -12.87
N ARG A 102 14.99 -10.19 -12.56
CA ARG A 102 15.35 -10.91 -11.34
C ARG A 102 15.17 -10.04 -10.10
N LYS A 103 15.56 -8.76 -10.13
CA LYS A 103 15.45 -7.83 -9.02
C LYS A 103 13.99 -7.50 -8.73
N VAL A 104 13.19 -7.24 -9.77
CA VAL A 104 11.74 -7.00 -9.63
C VAL A 104 11.05 -8.22 -9.03
N ARG A 105 11.37 -9.44 -9.49
CA ARG A 105 10.81 -10.67 -8.90
C ARG A 105 11.13 -10.77 -7.41
N LYS A 106 12.40 -10.57 -7.03
CA LYS A 106 12.81 -10.61 -5.62
C LYS A 106 12.06 -9.57 -4.79
N LEU A 107 11.93 -8.34 -5.30
CA LEU A 107 11.20 -7.28 -4.60
C LEU A 107 9.70 -7.57 -4.53
N ALA A 108 9.11 -8.18 -5.58
CA ALA A 108 7.73 -8.64 -5.56
C ALA A 108 7.48 -9.71 -4.48
N GLU A 109 8.39 -10.67 -4.32
CA GLU A 109 8.32 -11.68 -3.25
C GLU A 109 8.32 -11.02 -1.87
N VAL A 110 9.20 -10.03 -1.64
CA VAL A 110 9.25 -9.24 -0.40
C VAL A 110 7.96 -8.45 -0.22
N HIS A 111 7.48 -7.77 -1.27
CA HIS A 111 6.21 -7.03 -1.24
C HIS A 111 5.04 -7.91 -0.83
N TYR A 112 4.88 -9.08 -1.45
CA TYR A 112 3.80 -10.00 -1.08
C TYR A 112 3.95 -10.53 0.34
N GLY A 113 5.18 -10.82 0.79
CA GLY A 113 5.48 -11.27 2.15
C GLY A 113 5.10 -10.22 3.19
N ILE A 114 5.60 -9.00 3.04
CA ILE A 114 5.29 -7.86 3.92
C ILE A 114 3.80 -7.54 3.89
N GLY A 115 3.20 -7.42 2.69
CA GLY A 115 1.78 -7.10 2.52
C GLY A 115 0.87 -8.12 3.22
N LYS A 116 1.20 -9.41 3.13
CA LYS A 116 0.47 -10.48 3.81
C LYS A 116 0.57 -10.36 5.33
N THR A 117 1.78 -10.18 5.87
CA THR A 117 1.98 -10.11 7.33
C THR A 117 1.35 -8.85 7.92
N LEU A 118 1.46 -7.70 7.24
CA LEU A 118 0.78 -6.47 7.63
C LEU A 118 -0.75 -6.63 7.59
N SER A 119 -1.29 -7.24 6.54
CA SER A 119 -2.73 -7.49 6.45
C SER A 119 -3.25 -8.32 7.62
N VAL A 120 -2.52 -9.38 8.00
CA VAL A 120 -2.89 -10.23 9.15
C VAL A 120 -2.83 -9.43 10.46
N ALA A 121 -1.82 -8.59 10.66
CA ALA A 121 -1.69 -7.76 11.85
C ALA A 121 -2.79 -6.68 11.93
N LEU A 122 -3.08 -5.99 10.82
CA LEU A 122 -4.10 -4.95 10.72
C LEU A 122 -5.54 -5.49 10.89
N ASP A 123 -5.78 -6.76 10.56
CA ASP A 123 -7.08 -7.41 10.71
C ASP A 123 -7.30 -7.99 12.12
N GLN A 124 -6.29 -7.95 13.01
CA GLN A 124 -6.46 -8.39 14.40
C GLN A 124 -7.48 -7.52 15.14
N PRO A 125 -8.28 -8.10 16.05
CA PRO A 125 -9.13 -7.30 16.93
C PRO A 125 -8.30 -6.49 17.92
N ALA A 126 -8.79 -5.30 18.30
CA ALA A 126 -8.22 -4.60 19.45
C ALA A 126 -8.46 -5.45 20.74
N PRO A 127 -7.53 -5.48 21.71
CA PRO A 127 -6.31 -4.71 21.85
C PRO A 127 -5.07 -5.32 21.18
N GLY A 128 -5.12 -6.52 20.63
CA GLY A 128 -3.94 -7.23 20.12
C GLY A 128 -3.33 -6.63 18.83
N ARG A 129 -4.10 -5.82 18.09
CA ARG A 129 -3.70 -5.27 16.78
C ARG A 129 -2.41 -4.47 16.83
N THR A 130 -2.28 -3.55 17.78
CA THR A 130 -1.09 -2.69 17.89
C THR A 130 0.16 -3.51 18.15
N ALA A 131 0.11 -4.46 19.07
CA ALA A 131 1.24 -5.33 19.38
C ALA A 131 1.64 -6.22 18.18
N ALA A 132 0.65 -6.79 17.47
CA ALA A 132 0.89 -7.58 16.27
C ALA A 132 1.51 -6.74 15.14
N LEU A 133 1.10 -5.47 15.01
CA LEU A 133 1.63 -4.56 14.00
C LEU A 133 3.07 -4.16 14.33
N ILE A 134 3.37 -3.81 15.58
CA ILE A 134 4.73 -3.51 16.06
C ILE A 134 5.68 -4.70 15.78
N ASP A 135 5.29 -5.91 16.17
CA ASP A 135 6.06 -7.13 15.92
C ASP A 135 6.27 -7.37 14.40
N THR A 136 5.26 -7.11 13.59
CA THR A 136 5.36 -7.24 12.13
C THR A 136 6.32 -6.21 11.54
N ILE A 137 6.24 -4.96 11.98
CA ILE A 137 7.14 -3.87 11.56
C ILE A 137 8.59 -4.21 11.91
N GLN A 138 8.84 -4.64 13.14
CA GLN A 138 10.16 -5.04 13.63
C GLN A 138 10.74 -6.21 12.82
N ARG A 139 9.98 -7.28 12.64
CA ARG A 139 10.44 -8.48 11.90
C ARG A 139 10.74 -8.20 10.43
N ASN A 140 10.09 -7.23 9.83
CA ASN A 140 10.32 -6.85 8.43
C ASN A 140 11.32 -5.70 8.28
N GLY A 141 11.84 -5.14 9.38
CA GLY A 141 12.82 -4.06 9.34
C GLY A 141 12.31 -2.82 8.62
N LEU A 142 11.08 -2.39 8.88
CA LEU A 142 10.46 -1.25 8.17
C LEU A 142 10.88 0.11 8.74
N THR A 143 11.38 0.15 9.99
CA THR A 143 11.77 1.37 10.71
C THR A 143 13.20 1.29 11.21
N GLN A 144 13.72 2.42 11.67
CA GLN A 144 14.87 2.43 12.57
C GLN A 144 14.50 1.74 13.89
N PRO A 145 15.43 1.02 14.54
CA PRO A 145 15.16 0.39 15.83
C PRO A 145 14.62 1.38 16.87
N GLY A 146 13.53 1.01 17.53
CA GLY A 146 12.86 1.84 18.54
C GLY A 146 11.76 2.76 17.97
N GLN A 147 11.53 2.78 16.67
CA GLN A 147 10.49 3.58 16.02
C GLN A 147 9.26 2.76 15.61
N GLU A 148 9.19 1.47 15.97
CA GLU A 148 8.15 0.56 15.54
C GLU A 148 6.76 0.99 16.01
N SER A 149 6.65 1.48 17.24
CA SER A 149 5.40 1.99 17.82
C SER A 149 4.88 3.21 17.05
N ARG A 150 5.79 4.11 16.67
CA ARG A 150 5.46 5.34 15.94
C ARG A 150 4.91 5.02 14.54
N LEU A 151 5.57 4.12 13.80
CA LEU A 151 5.05 3.67 12.51
C LEU A 151 3.73 2.91 12.67
N ALA A 152 3.58 2.09 13.72
CA ALA A 152 2.34 1.37 13.99
C ALA A 152 1.18 2.33 14.23
N GLU A 153 1.36 3.36 15.04
CA GLU A 153 0.36 4.41 15.31
C GLU A 153 -0.04 5.14 14.02
N TYR A 154 0.93 5.55 13.22
CA TYR A 154 0.70 6.19 11.92
C TYR A 154 -0.12 5.30 10.98
N LEU A 155 0.23 4.01 10.85
CA LEU A 155 -0.50 3.08 10.00
C LEU A 155 -1.92 2.83 10.52
N LEU A 156 -2.12 2.73 11.85
CA LEU A 156 -3.44 2.56 12.48
C LEU A 156 -4.31 3.80 12.31
N GLN A 157 -3.75 5.00 12.40
CA GLN A 157 -4.45 6.25 12.14
C GLN A 157 -4.96 6.29 10.69
N ASN A 158 -4.11 5.96 9.73
CA ASN A 158 -4.50 5.91 8.32
C ASN A 158 -5.49 4.78 8.02
N GLN A 159 -5.40 3.62 8.70
CA GLN A 159 -6.42 2.57 8.62
C GLN A 159 -7.78 3.09 9.08
N ALA A 160 -7.82 3.76 10.23
CA ALA A 160 -9.07 4.32 10.77
C ALA A 160 -9.67 5.39 9.83
N ALA A 161 -8.84 6.25 9.25
CA ALA A 161 -9.27 7.24 8.26
C ALA A 161 -9.84 6.59 6.99
N LEU A 162 -9.17 5.54 6.48
CA LEU A 162 -9.67 4.74 5.35
C LEU A 162 -11.02 4.08 5.67
N ASP A 163 -11.20 3.58 6.89
CA ASP A 163 -12.44 2.94 7.32
C ASP A 163 -13.59 3.94 7.51
N ALA A 164 -13.28 5.18 7.88
CA ALA A 164 -14.24 6.27 7.98
C ALA A 164 -14.63 6.87 6.61
N THR A 165 -13.80 6.67 5.57
CA THR A 165 -14.08 7.15 4.22
C THR A 165 -15.14 6.29 3.55
N THR A 166 -16.11 6.92 2.86
CA THR A 166 -17.20 6.20 2.18
C THR A 166 -16.68 5.27 1.09
N ASP A 167 -17.40 4.16 0.85
CA ASP A 167 -17.08 3.20 -0.20
C ASP A 167 -17.00 3.88 -1.58
N ASP A 168 -17.94 4.77 -1.88
CA ASP A 168 -17.98 5.51 -3.16
C ASP A 168 -16.74 6.39 -3.34
N SER A 169 -16.26 7.05 -2.29
CA SER A 169 -15.04 7.85 -2.33
C SER A 169 -13.82 6.99 -2.63
N ILE A 170 -13.66 5.87 -1.92
CA ILE A 170 -12.57 4.92 -2.16
C ILE A 170 -12.64 4.33 -3.58
N LEU A 171 -13.85 3.96 -4.05
CA LEU A 171 -14.07 3.41 -5.39
C LEU A 171 -13.90 4.46 -6.50
N ALA A 172 -13.95 5.74 -6.18
CA ALA A 172 -13.58 6.84 -7.06
C ALA A 172 -12.06 7.12 -7.06
N GLY A 173 -11.32 6.57 -6.10
CA GLY A 173 -9.88 6.79 -5.94
C GLY A 173 -9.50 7.93 -5.01
N ASN A 174 -10.46 8.42 -4.21
CA ASN A 174 -10.28 9.58 -3.34
C ASN A 174 -10.02 9.14 -1.90
N PHE A 175 -8.86 9.51 -1.39
CA PHE A 175 -8.48 9.37 0.01
C PHE A 175 -7.36 10.35 0.36
N ASP A 176 -7.48 11.03 1.49
CA ASP A 176 -6.49 11.95 2.01
C ASP A 176 -5.68 11.27 3.12
N TRP A 177 -4.38 11.14 2.92
CA TRP A 177 -3.45 10.54 3.88
C TRP A 177 -3.15 11.50 5.02
N SER A 178 -3.13 10.97 6.24
CA SER A 178 -2.56 11.69 7.39
C SER A 178 -1.04 11.68 7.28
N THR A 179 -0.41 12.79 7.65
CA THR A 179 1.05 12.85 7.79
C THR A 179 1.49 12.30 9.14
N LEU A 180 2.76 11.87 9.22
CA LEU A 180 3.36 11.52 10.51
C LEU A 180 3.42 12.78 11.39
N GLY A 181 2.85 12.72 12.60
CA GLY A 181 2.88 13.84 13.54
C GLY A 181 4.31 14.29 13.84
N GLN A 182 4.52 15.62 13.94
CA GLN A 182 5.76 16.17 14.46
C GLN A 182 5.66 16.16 15.99
N ASP A 183 6.68 15.62 16.67
CA ASP A 183 6.82 15.71 18.12
C ASP A 183 7.26 17.10 18.53
#